data_8dd179cbdefdbfdcf70a2b315dadd876
#
_entry.id   8dd179cbdefdbfdcf70a2b315dadd876
#
_cell.length_a   1.000
_cell.length_b   1.000
_cell.length_c   1.000
_cell.angle_alpha   90.00
_cell.angle_beta   90.00
_cell.angle_gamma   90.00
#
_symmetry.space_group_name_H-M   'P 1'
#
loop_
_entity.id
_entity.type
_entity.pdbx_description
1 polymer ?
#
loop_
_entity_poly.entity_id
_entity_poly.type
_entity_poly.pdbx_seq_one_letter_code
_entity_poly.pdbx_strand_id
1 'polypeptide(L)'
;MHFTLNKRILRERLLAMVSKANPAPIFIFGNQKSGTSAVAGLLAEATALPLIADFAGAQMPFIGDLIAGRTRVETFVSRNAWAFSAPLVKDPGLSFAAPALLQHFPESRGIFLLRNPWQNIRSILERLDLRGDAKEIVPGARRINRTWQGILTGTDLGLTPAPYVDILAMRWLRAAQIAEQLSGRVILMRYEDFNAGKRQTIEQLARDLELPVKNDISQKLDHQFQPRGRGTDPRQFFGQNYARIATICGAKAAQLGYEGRS
;
A
#
# COMPACT_ATOMS: atom_id res chain seq x y z
N MET A 1 5.97 14.80 18.87
CA MET A 1 5.78 13.65 17.97
C MET A 1 7.02 12.77 17.78
N HIS A 2 8.25 13.29 17.84
CA HIS A 2 9.49 12.49 17.80
C HIS A 2 9.62 11.44 18.90
N PHE A 3 9.12 11.75 20.10
CA PHE A 3 9.25 10.86 21.27
C PHE A 3 8.43 9.57 21.16
N THR A 4 7.27 9.63 20.52
CA THR A 4 6.37 8.46 20.37
C THR A 4 6.87 7.49 19.29
N LEU A 5 7.42 8.02 18.18
CA LEU A 5 7.99 7.20 17.12
C LEU A 5 9.23 6.44 17.61
N ASN A 6 10.09 7.09 18.40
CA ASN A 6 11.27 6.45 18.99
C ASN A 6 10.92 5.28 19.92
N LYS A 7 9.89 5.43 20.77
CA LYS A 7 9.40 4.34 21.63
C LYS A 7 8.87 3.15 20.85
N ARG A 8 8.10 3.41 19.77
CA ARG A 8 7.59 2.36 18.91
C ARG A 8 8.71 1.60 18.22
N ILE A 9 9.66 2.32 17.60
CA ILE A 9 10.83 1.71 16.95
C ILE A 9 11.62 0.86 17.94
N LEU A 10 11.89 1.38 19.14
CA LEU A 10 12.62 0.64 20.19
C LEU A 10 11.89 -0.64 20.56
N ARG A 11 10.56 -0.57 20.82
CA ARG A 11 9.75 -1.73 21.14
C ARG A 11 9.79 -2.77 20.02
N GLU A 12 9.57 -2.36 18.77
CA GLU A 12 9.58 -3.27 17.61
C GLU A 12 10.95 -3.91 17.40
N ARG A 13 12.04 -3.19 17.66
CA ARG A 13 13.41 -3.74 17.63
C ARG A 13 13.67 -4.76 18.73
N LEU A 14 13.22 -4.49 19.96
CA LEU A 14 13.32 -5.46 21.05
C LEU A 14 12.52 -6.74 20.74
N LEU A 15 11.31 -6.59 20.21
CA LEU A 15 10.52 -7.73 19.76
C LEU A 15 11.22 -8.50 18.62
N ALA A 16 11.88 -7.80 17.69
CA ALA A 16 12.61 -8.45 16.60
C ALA A 16 13.78 -9.30 17.08
N MET A 17 14.42 -8.95 18.21
CA MET A 17 15.53 -9.74 18.77
C MET A 17 15.10 -11.13 19.28
N VAL A 18 13.82 -11.28 19.65
CA VAL A 18 13.26 -12.54 20.18
C VAL A 18 12.28 -13.21 19.20
N SER A 19 12.05 -12.60 18.05
CA SER A 19 11.15 -13.12 17.03
C SER A 19 11.94 -13.80 15.91
N LYS A 20 11.34 -14.83 15.31
CA LYS A 20 11.82 -15.44 14.08
C LYS A 20 10.84 -15.10 12.96
N ALA A 21 11.35 -14.66 11.82
CA ALA A 21 10.53 -14.42 10.65
C ALA A 21 9.85 -15.74 10.20
N ASN A 22 8.58 -15.64 9.83
CA ASN A 22 7.86 -16.72 9.16
C ASN A 22 8.54 -16.98 7.80
N PRO A 23 8.86 -18.22 7.44
CA PRO A 23 9.49 -18.53 6.15
C PRO A 23 8.58 -18.26 4.95
N ALA A 24 7.27 -18.24 5.14
CA ALA A 24 6.27 -18.09 4.09
C ALA A 24 5.15 -17.11 4.49
N PRO A 25 5.45 -15.82 4.81
CA PRO A 25 4.41 -14.85 5.11
C PRO A 25 3.59 -14.53 3.85
N ILE A 26 2.32 -14.28 4.02
CA ILE A 26 1.45 -13.77 2.96
C ILE A 26 1.51 -12.24 3.01
N PHE A 27 1.94 -11.63 1.93
CA PHE A 27 2.07 -10.18 1.82
C PHE A 27 0.82 -9.54 1.20
N ILE A 28 0.36 -8.45 1.79
CA ILE A 28 -0.69 -7.62 1.21
C ILE A 28 -0.05 -6.29 0.75
N PHE A 29 0.27 -6.23 -0.53
CA PHE A 29 0.86 -5.10 -1.23
C PHE A 29 -0.20 -4.17 -1.83
N GLY A 30 0.20 -2.99 -2.22
CA GLY A 30 -0.60 -1.99 -2.92
C GLY A 30 -0.17 -0.59 -2.53
N ASN A 31 -0.26 0.37 -3.45
CA ASN A 31 0.07 1.75 -3.15
C ASN A 31 -0.79 2.27 -1.97
N GLN A 32 -0.32 3.29 -1.27
CA GLN A 32 -1.10 3.92 -0.21
C GLN A 32 -2.51 4.25 -0.70
N LYS A 33 -3.51 4.02 0.14
CA LYS A 33 -4.93 4.29 -0.18
C LYS A 33 -5.55 3.42 -1.26
N SER A 34 -4.95 2.28 -1.60
CA SER A 34 -5.55 1.27 -2.51
C SER A 34 -6.49 0.28 -1.83
N GLY A 35 -6.75 0.40 -0.52
CA GLY A 35 -7.66 -0.51 0.18
C GLY A 35 -6.99 -1.68 0.91
N THR A 36 -5.66 -1.72 0.94
CA THR A 36 -4.89 -2.81 1.57
C THR A 36 -5.27 -3.10 3.03
N SER A 37 -5.62 -2.07 3.81
CA SER A 37 -6.05 -2.26 5.21
C SER A 37 -7.38 -2.98 5.33
N ALA A 38 -8.34 -2.72 4.43
CA ALA A 38 -9.63 -3.38 4.44
C ALA A 38 -9.51 -4.85 4.04
N VAL A 39 -8.78 -5.14 2.97
CA VAL A 39 -8.54 -6.51 2.52
C VAL A 39 -7.77 -7.30 3.58
N ALA A 40 -6.66 -6.75 4.11
CA ALA A 40 -5.87 -7.43 5.13
C ALA A 40 -6.67 -7.72 6.41
N GLY A 41 -7.45 -6.72 6.87
CA GLY A 41 -8.26 -6.88 8.08
C GLY A 41 -9.39 -7.91 7.90
N LEU A 42 -10.10 -7.89 6.78
CA LEU A 42 -11.17 -8.85 6.50
C LEU A 42 -10.62 -10.26 6.26
N LEU A 43 -9.47 -10.40 5.57
CA LEU A 43 -8.82 -11.70 5.39
C LEU A 43 -8.34 -12.27 6.72
N ALA A 44 -7.70 -11.46 7.56
CA ALA A 44 -7.27 -11.86 8.90
C ALA A 44 -8.46 -12.35 9.76
N GLU A 45 -9.55 -11.62 9.71
CA GLU A 45 -10.79 -12.00 10.41
C GLU A 45 -11.38 -13.30 9.88
N ALA A 46 -11.56 -13.40 8.56
CA ALA A 46 -12.14 -14.58 7.93
C ALA A 46 -11.34 -15.85 8.23
N THR A 47 -10.01 -15.76 8.25
CA THR A 47 -9.11 -16.90 8.43
C THR A 47 -8.65 -17.11 9.87
N ALA A 48 -8.96 -16.18 10.78
CA ALA A 48 -8.43 -16.12 12.15
C ALA A 48 -6.89 -16.15 12.21
N LEU A 49 -6.22 -15.60 11.19
CA LEU A 49 -4.76 -15.51 11.15
C LEU A 49 -4.27 -14.19 11.73
N PRO A 50 -3.17 -14.21 12.51
CA PRO A 50 -2.50 -13.00 12.97
C PRO A 50 -2.06 -12.10 11.80
N LEU A 51 -2.34 -10.81 11.93
CA LEU A 51 -1.94 -9.78 10.98
C LEU A 51 -1.03 -8.75 11.64
N ILE A 52 0.12 -8.47 11.05
CA ILE A 52 0.92 -7.30 11.38
C ILE A 52 0.81 -6.28 10.27
N ALA A 53 0.38 -5.07 10.64
CA ALA A 53 0.15 -3.98 9.72
C ALA A 53 0.86 -2.70 10.15
N ASP A 54 1.36 -1.94 9.15
CA ASP A 54 1.87 -0.58 9.31
C ASP A 54 2.97 -0.45 10.38
N PHE A 55 4.01 -1.29 10.35
CA PHE A 55 5.09 -1.29 11.32
C PHE A 55 6.12 -0.16 11.07
N ALA A 56 6.89 0.19 12.10
CA ALA A 56 7.78 1.36 12.05
C ALA A 56 8.94 1.21 11.04
N GLY A 57 9.43 -0.02 10.83
CA GLY A 57 10.49 -0.30 9.86
C GLY A 57 10.06 -0.08 8.41
N ALA A 58 8.76 -0.11 8.11
CA ALA A 58 8.23 0.20 6.78
C ALA A 58 7.99 1.70 6.55
N GLN A 59 8.50 2.56 7.43
CA GLN A 59 8.44 4.02 7.30
C GLN A 59 9.79 4.62 6.89
N MET A 60 9.77 5.86 6.38
CA MET A 60 11.00 6.58 6.03
C MET A 60 11.83 6.91 7.29
N PRO A 61 13.16 6.80 7.22
CA PRO A 61 13.97 6.52 6.03
C PRO A 61 14.13 5.04 5.67
N PHE A 62 13.78 4.11 6.58
CA PHE A 62 14.16 2.69 6.50
C PHE A 62 13.66 2.02 5.22
N ILE A 63 12.40 2.26 4.85
CA ILE A 63 11.84 1.68 3.62
C ILE A 63 12.49 2.27 2.37
N GLY A 64 12.78 3.57 2.37
CA GLY A 64 13.49 4.21 1.26
C GLY A 64 14.92 3.68 1.08
N ASP A 65 15.60 3.31 2.17
CA ASP A 65 16.93 2.70 2.13
C ASP A 65 16.87 1.28 1.55
N LEU A 66 15.83 0.52 1.86
CA LEU A 66 15.59 -0.80 1.25
C LEU A 66 15.30 -0.68 -0.25
N ILE A 67 14.36 0.19 -0.63
CA ILE A 67 13.97 0.40 -2.04
C ILE A 67 15.15 0.87 -2.89
N ALA A 68 16.01 1.74 -2.34
CA ALA A 68 17.20 2.25 -3.01
C ALA A 68 18.40 1.30 -2.95
N GLY A 69 18.27 0.10 -2.39
CA GLY A 69 19.37 -0.87 -2.26
C GLY A 69 20.46 -0.49 -1.25
N ARG A 70 20.27 0.59 -0.47
CA ARG A 70 21.24 0.98 0.59
C ARG A 70 21.18 0.05 1.81
N THR A 71 20.10 -0.67 1.99
CA THR A 71 19.95 -1.73 2.99
C THR A 71 19.61 -3.02 2.27
N ARG A 72 20.35 -4.10 2.55
CA ARG A 72 20.05 -5.44 2.02
C ARG A 72 18.74 -5.96 2.61
N VAL A 73 17.98 -6.74 1.84
CA VAL A 73 16.68 -7.29 2.27
C VAL A 73 16.81 -8.17 3.51
N GLU A 74 17.86 -8.97 3.61
CA GLU A 74 18.12 -9.83 4.78
C GLU A 74 18.29 -8.99 6.05
N THR A 75 19.04 -7.89 5.94
CA THR A 75 19.27 -6.96 7.06
C THR A 75 17.95 -6.27 7.44
N PHE A 76 17.17 -5.87 6.46
CA PHE A 76 15.86 -5.25 6.70
C PHE A 76 14.91 -6.23 7.40
N VAL A 77 14.80 -7.46 6.90
CA VAL A 77 13.97 -8.52 7.49
C VAL A 77 14.43 -8.84 8.91
N SER A 78 15.71 -9.05 9.13
CA SER A 78 16.27 -9.34 10.47
C SER A 78 15.95 -8.23 11.48
N ARG A 79 16.14 -6.97 11.10
CA ARG A 79 15.81 -5.81 11.96
C ARG A 79 14.32 -5.66 12.27
N ASN A 80 13.47 -6.28 11.48
CA ASN A 80 12.02 -6.24 11.58
C ASN A 80 11.43 -7.65 11.75
N ALA A 81 12.18 -8.63 12.25
CA ALA A 81 11.77 -10.03 12.31
C ALA A 81 10.41 -10.21 13.01
N TRP A 82 10.10 -9.39 14.01
CA TRP A 82 8.77 -9.35 14.60
C TRP A 82 7.66 -9.06 13.58
N ALA A 83 7.84 -8.09 12.70
CA ALA A 83 6.84 -7.75 11.69
C ALA A 83 6.64 -8.88 10.67
N PHE A 84 7.69 -9.60 10.35
CA PHE A 84 7.67 -10.74 9.43
C PHE A 84 7.36 -12.08 10.12
N SER A 85 7.13 -12.12 11.44
CA SER A 85 6.77 -13.35 12.14
C SER A 85 5.31 -13.78 11.95
N ALA A 86 4.43 -12.83 11.59
CA ALA A 86 3.01 -13.11 11.37
C ALA A 86 2.75 -13.82 10.04
N PRO A 87 1.68 -14.64 9.97
CA PRO A 87 1.21 -15.21 8.71
C PRO A 87 0.79 -14.16 7.68
N LEU A 88 0.20 -13.04 8.12
CA LEU A 88 -0.22 -11.94 7.25
C LEU A 88 0.60 -10.68 7.55
N VAL A 89 1.22 -10.11 6.53
CA VAL A 89 2.03 -8.88 6.65
C VAL A 89 1.52 -7.85 5.66
N LYS A 90 1.16 -6.68 6.16
CA LYS A 90 0.62 -5.59 5.34
C LYS A 90 1.35 -4.28 5.64
N ASP A 91 1.97 -3.71 4.65
CA ASP A 91 2.37 -2.30 4.66
C ASP A 91 2.49 -1.78 3.23
N PRO A 92 1.85 -0.64 2.88
CA PRO A 92 1.92 -0.11 1.53
C PRO A 92 3.34 0.28 1.08
N GLY A 93 4.24 0.61 2.02
CA GLY A 93 5.64 0.90 1.73
C GLY A 93 6.38 -0.31 1.17
N LEU A 94 6.07 -1.51 1.64
CA LEU A 94 6.68 -2.76 1.16
C LEU A 94 6.39 -3.05 -0.31
N SER A 95 5.35 -2.46 -0.88
CA SER A 95 4.92 -2.71 -2.26
C SER A 95 6.01 -2.40 -3.28
N PHE A 96 6.87 -1.41 -2.99
CA PHE A 96 7.97 -1.01 -3.87
C PHE A 96 9.24 -1.85 -3.67
N ALA A 97 9.30 -2.62 -2.59
CA ALA A 97 10.32 -3.62 -2.33
C ALA A 97 9.81 -5.06 -2.55
N ALA A 98 8.59 -5.23 -3.06
CA ALA A 98 7.94 -6.53 -3.22
C ALA A 98 8.79 -7.54 -4.03
N PRO A 99 9.47 -7.18 -5.14
CA PRO A 99 10.34 -8.12 -5.84
C PRO A 99 11.45 -8.70 -4.95
N ALA A 100 12.15 -7.84 -4.20
CA ALA A 100 13.22 -8.28 -3.30
C ALA A 100 12.68 -9.11 -2.11
N LEU A 101 11.52 -8.74 -1.57
CA LEU A 101 10.89 -9.49 -0.49
C LEU A 101 10.45 -10.89 -0.96
N LEU A 102 9.78 -11.01 -2.11
CA LEU A 102 9.36 -12.31 -2.64
C LEU A 102 10.54 -13.17 -3.11
N GLN A 103 11.67 -12.56 -3.49
CA GLN A 103 12.91 -13.29 -3.73
C GLN A 103 13.50 -13.82 -2.42
N HIS A 104 13.48 -13.04 -1.35
CA HIS A 104 13.97 -13.44 -0.02
C HIS A 104 13.09 -14.50 0.64
N PHE A 105 11.78 -14.48 0.38
CA PHE A 105 10.81 -15.44 0.86
C PHE A 105 10.23 -16.24 -0.33
N PRO A 106 10.93 -17.27 -0.84
CA PRO A 106 10.55 -17.96 -2.07
C PRO A 106 9.19 -18.68 -1.96
N GLU A 107 8.82 -19.15 -0.77
CA GLU A 107 7.55 -19.81 -0.51
C GLU A 107 6.39 -18.85 -0.21
N SER A 108 6.67 -17.55 -0.14
CA SER A 108 5.66 -16.53 0.14
C SER A 108 4.75 -16.32 -1.05
N ARG A 109 3.49 -16.05 -0.75
CA ARG A 109 2.48 -15.56 -1.68
C ARG A 109 2.18 -14.09 -1.42
N GLY A 110 1.61 -13.40 -2.39
CA GLY A 110 1.22 -12.00 -2.24
C GLY A 110 -0.15 -11.72 -2.83
N ILE A 111 -0.78 -10.70 -2.30
CA ILE A 111 -1.93 -10.02 -2.90
C ILE A 111 -1.44 -8.63 -3.27
N PHE A 112 -1.66 -8.18 -4.50
CA PHE A 112 -1.29 -6.83 -4.92
C PHE A 112 -2.55 -6.06 -5.29
N LEU A 113 -2.91 -5.07 -4.47
CA LEU A 113 -4.08 -4.23 -4.71
C LEU A 113 -3.71 -3.02 -5.55
N LEU A 114 -4.44 -2.85 -6.63
CA LEU A 114 -4.48 -1.63 -7.42
C LEU A 114 -5.86 -0.97 -7.26
N ARG A 115 -5.90 0.33 -7.44
CA ARG A 115 -7.10 1.14 -7.46
C ARG A 115 -7.02 2.10 -8.63
N ASN A 116 -8.16 2.50 -9.20
CA ASN A 116 -8.19 3.53 -10.24
C ASN A 116 -7.25 4.69 -9.89
N PRO A 117 -6.34 5.13 -10.78
CA PRO A 117 -5.27 6.08 -10.43
C PRO A 117 -5.81 7.42 -9.93
N TRP A 118 -6.84 7.98 -10.55
CA TRP A 118 -7.45 9.23 -10.08
C TRP A 118 -8.05 9.07 -8.70
N GLN A 119 -8.77 7.97 -8.44
CA GLN A 119 -9.35 7.69 -7.12
C GLN A 119 -8.28 7.41 -6.06
N ASN A 120 -7.19 6.76 -6.42
CA ASN A 120 -6.08 6.49 -5.52
C ASN A 120 -5.37 7.78 -5.12
N ILE A 121 -4.95 8.60 -6.10
CA ILE A 121 -4.25 9.87 -5.89
C ILE A 121 -5.14 10.83 -5.09
N ARG A 122 -6.41 10.96 -5.47
CA ARG A 122 -7.38 11.77 -4.72
C ARG A 122 -7.47 11.33 -3.26
N SER A 123 -7.59 10.03 -3.00
CA SER A 123 -7.67 9.50 -1.63
C SER A 123 -6.40 9.77 -0.81
N ILE A 124 -5.23 9.86 -1.45
CA ILE A 124 -3.98 10.29 -0.80
C ILE A 124 -4.07 11.79 -0.44
N LEU A 125 -4.47 12.63 -1.40
CA LEU A 125 -4.55 14.07 -1.20
C LEU A 125 -5.58 14.44 -0.15
N GLU A 126 -6.78 13.88 -0.19
CA GLU A 126 -7.82 14.08 0.83
C GLU A 126 -7.35 13.64 2.23
N ARG A 127 -6.58 12.56 2.34
CA ARG A 127 -5.97 12.11 3.62
C ARG A 127 -5.01 13.15 4.19
N LEU A 128 -4.36 13.90 3.34
CA LEU A 128 -3.35 14.92 3.70
C LEU A 128 -3.91 16.32 3.74
N ASP A 129 -5.20 16.50 3.42
CA ASP A 129 -5.85 17.81 3.29
C ASP A 129 -5.18 18.68 2.22
N LEU A 130 -4.82 18.06 1.08
CA LEU A 130 -4.19 18.70 -0.06
C LEU A 130 -5.17 18.82 -1.23
N ARG A 131 -4.99 19.89 -2.03
CA ARG A 131 -5.80 20.14 -3.23
C ARG A 131 -5.29 19.31 -4.41
N GLY A 132 -6.22 18.84 -5.26
CA GLY A 132 -5.85 18.13 -6.49
C GLY A 132 -5.47 19.06 -7.65
N ASP A 133 -5.99 20.28 -7.66
CA ASP A 133 -5.81 21.27 -8.74
C ASP A 133 -4.59 22.20 -8.55
N ALA A 134 -3.90 22.13 -7.41
CA ALA A 134 -2.73 22.97 -7.13
C ALA A 134 -1.45 22.37 -7.76
N LYS A 135 -0.49 23.24 -8.09
CA LYS A 135 0.84 22.84 -8.59
C LYS A 135 1.81 22.53 -7.46
N GLU A 136 1.69 23.23 -6.34
CA GLU A 136 2.59 23.15 -5.20
C GLU A 136 1.81 22.96 -3.90
N ILE A 137 2.48 22.41 -2.89
CA ILE A 137 1.91 22.27 -1.55
C ILE A 137 1.86 23.65 -0.91
N VAL A 138 0.67 24.13 -0.60
CA VAL A 138 0.49 25.42 0.07
C VAL A 138 1.06 25.35 1.50
N PRO A 139 1.90 26.33 1.92
CA PRO A 139 2.37 26.43 3.30
C PRO A 139 1.18 26.53 4.27
N GLY A 140 1.15 25.69 5.31
CA GLY A 140 0.04 25.61 6.27
C GLY A 140 -0.79 24.33 6.20
N ALA A 141 -0.58 23.49 5.19
CA ALA A 141 -1.09 22.13 5.19
C ALA A 141 -0.66 21.37 6.48
N ARG A 142 -1.50 20.45 6.97
CA ARG A 142 -1.24 19.61 8.15
C ARG A 142 0.22 19.20 8.22
N ARG A 143 0.82 19.15 9.41
CA ARG A 143 2.18 18.63 9.63
C ARG A 143 2.32 17.24 8.99
N ILE A 144 2.91 17.22 7.79
CA ILE A 144 3.15 16.02 7.01
C ILE A 144 4.38 15.34 7.62
N ASN A 145 4.26 14.09 8.05
CA ASN A 145 5.40 13.34 8.58
C ASN A 145 6.40 12.96 7.48
N ARG A 146 7.60 12.54 7.86
CA ARG A 146 8.70 12.20 6.94
C ARG A 146 8.31 11.18 5.86
N THR A 147 7.48 10.20 6.20
CA THR A 147 7.01 9.18 5.24
C THR A 147 6.11 9.80 4.17
N TRP A 148 5.14 10.62 4.57
CA TRP A 148 4.28 11.31 3.63
C TRP A 148 5.03 12.38 2.82
N GLN A 149 6.05 13.03 3.40
CA GLN A 149 6.95 13.91 2.64
C GLN A 149 7.66 13.14 1.53
N GLY A 150 8.26 11.98 1.85
CA GLY A 150 8.88 11.10 0.86
C GLY A 150 7.93 10.69 -0.26
N ILE A 151 6.68 10.35 0.07
CA ILE A 151 5.65 9.97 -0.89
C ILE A 151 5.30 11.13 -1.83
N LEU A 152 5.13 12.35 -1.29
CA LEU A 152 4.75 13.52 -2.08
C LEU A 152 5.89 14.09 -2.94
N THR A 153 7.12 13.91 -2.51
CA THR A 153 8.32 14.35 -3.25
C THR A 153 8.94 13.26 -4.12
N GLY A 154 8.50 11.99 -3.96
CA GLY A 154 9.06 10.85 -4.66
C GLY A 154 10.44 10.41 -4.18
N THR A 155 10.97 11.03 -3.12
CA THR A 155 12.32 10.74 -2.61
C THR A 155 12.45 9.33 -2.04
N ASP A 156 11.38 8.72 -1.60
CA ASP A 156 11.33 7.32 -1.16
C ASP A 156 11.53 6.32 -2.31
N LEU A 157 11.21 6.72 -3.53
CA LEU A 157 11.39 5.92 -4.76
C LEU A 157 12.52 6.43 -5.67
N GLY A 158 13.24 7.47 -5.27
CA GLY A 158 14.28 8.11 -6.09
C GLY A 158 13.74 8.75 -7.38
N LEU A 159 12.50 9.24 -7.36
CA LEU A 159 11.90 9.91 -8.51
C LEU A 159 12.50 11.29 -8.73
N THR A 160 12.60 11.71 -9.99
CA THR A 160 12.98 13.07 -10.34
C THR A 160 11.97 14.08 -9.80
N PRO A 161 12.41 15.21 -9.23
CA PRO A 161 11.51 16.24 -8.70
C PRO A 161 10.49 16.72 -9.75
N ALA A 162 9.23 16.73 -9.36
CA ALA A 162 8.09 17.16 -10.18
C ALA A 162 6.95 17.65 -9.26
N PRO A 163 5.88 18.26 -9.79
CA PRO A 163 4.68 18.56 -9.01
C PRO A 163 4.15 17.30 -8.31
N TYR A 164 3.66 17.45 -7.08
CA TYR A 164 3.28 16.32 -6.24
C TYR A 164 2.19 15.41 -6.85
N VAL A 165 1.31 15.95 -7.69
CA VAL A 165 0.31 15.14 -8.42
C VAL A 165 0.98 14.22 -9.43
N ASP A 166 1.99 14.72 -10.14
CA ASP A 166 2.79 13.91 -11.09
C ASP A 166 3.60 12.85 -10.35
N ILE A 167 4.21 13.20 -9.22
CA ILE A 167 4.90 12.24 -8.35
C ILE A 167 3.96 11.11 -7.93
N LEU A 168 2.74 11.44 -7.50
CA LEU A 168 1.76 10.43 -7.11
C LEU A 168 1.29 9.59 -8.31
N ALA A 169 1.18 10.18 -9.50
CA ALA A 169 0.88 9.45 -10.72
C ALA A 169 2.02 8.50 -11.13
N MET A 170 3.27 8.97 -11.11
CA MET A 170 4.45 8.12 -11.37
C MET A 170 4.58 7.00 -10.33
N ARG A 171 4.27 7.29 -9.07
CA ARG A 171 4.24 6.31 -8.00
C ARG A 171 3.18 5.22 -8.26
N TRP A 172 1.98 5.61 -8.67
CA TRP A 172 0.92 4.67 -9.05
C TRP A 172 1.36 3.78 -10.22
N LEU A 173 1.91 4.38 -11.27
CA LEU A 173 2.43 3.66 -12.44
C LEU A 173 3.51 2.66 -12.03
N ARG A 174 4.44 3.04 -11.16
CA ARG A 174 5.49 2.15 -10.64
C ARG A 174 4.89 0.96 -9.87
N ALA A 175 3.86 1.20 -9.03
CA ALA A 175 3.17 0.12 -8.32
C ALA A 175 2.49 -0.85 -9.29
N ALA A 176 1.83 -0.34 -10.33
CA ALA A 176 1.21 -1.16 -11.37
C ALA A 176 2.22 -2.00 -12.16
N GLN A 177 3.38 -1.42 -12.50
CA GLN A 177 4.48 -2.14 -13.17
C GLN A 177 5.06 -3.26 -12.30
N ILE A 178 5.24 -3.01 -11.00
CA ILE A 178 5.71 -4.04 -10.05
C ILE A 178 4.67 -5.16 -9.94
N ALA A 179 3.38 -4.84 -9.85
CA ALA A 179 2.33 -5.84 -9.80
C ALA A 179 2.34 -6.75 -11.04
N GLU A 180 2.54 -6.18 -12.23
CA GLU A 180 2.67 -6.92 -13.49
C GLU A 180 3.94 -7.78 -13.52
N GLN A 181 5.08 -7.24 -13.11
CA GLN A 181 6.35 -7.96 -13.00
C GLN A 181 6.24 -9.19 -12.09
N LEU A 182 5.41 -9.12 -11.07
CA LEU A 182 5.17 -10.19 -10.10
C LEU A 182 4.01 -11.11 -10.49
N SER A 183 3.51 -11.05 -11.73
CA SER A 183 2.49 -11.95 -12.24
C SER A 183 2.91 -13.42 -12.00
N GLY A 184 1.98 -14.23 -11.50
CA GLY A 184 2.24 -15.60 -11.07
C GLY A 184 2.80 -15.77 -9.65
N ARG A 185 3.27 -14.69 -9.00
CA ARG A 185 3.72 -14.68 -7.59
C ARG A 185 2.75 -13.92 -6.67
N VAL A 186 1.89 -13.09 -7.25
CA VAL A 186 0.87 -12.33 -6.52
C VAL A 186 -0.50 -12.49 -7.18
N ILE A 187 -1.53 -12.47 -6.37
CA ILE A 187 -2.91 -12.33 -6.82
C ILE A 187 -3.15 -10.84 -7.06
N LEU A 188 -3.30 -10.45 -8.32
CA LEU A 188 -3.64 -9.08 -8.66
C LEU A 188 -5.12 -8.83 -8.39
N MET A 189 -5.41 -7.81 -7.60
CA MET A 189 -6.77 -7.42 -7.22
C MET A 189 -7.04 -5.96 -7.51
N ARG A 190 -8.20 -5.65 -8.08
CA ARG A 190 -8.70 -4.28 -8.20
C ARG A 190 -9.55 -3.94 -6.97
N TYR A 191 -9.29 -2.77 -6.40
CA TYR A 191 -10.08 -2.28 -5.25
C TYR A 191 -11.57 -2.17 -5.57
N GLU A 192 -11.91 -1.80 -6.80
CA GLU A 192 -13.27 -1.64 -7.27
C GLU A 192 -14.04 -2.97 -7.25
N ASP A 193 -13.40 -4.06 -7.68
CA ASP A 193 -13.99 -5.41 -7.67
C ASP A 193 -14.17 -5.90 -6.23
N PHE A 194 -13.16 -5.69 -5.38
CA PHE A 194 -13.29 -5.95 -3.95
C PHE A 194 -14.45 -5.15 -3.33
N ASN A 195 -14.58 -3.88 -3.66
CA ASN A 195 -15.64 -3.04 -3.06
C ASN A 195 -17.03 -3.39 -3.56
N ALA A 196 -17.16 -3.96 -4.75
CA ALA A 196 -18.43 -4.43 -5.31
C ALA A 196 -18.94 -5.73 -4.64
N GLY A 197 -18.00 -6.59 -4.18
CA GLY A 197 -18.37 -7.88 -3.57
C GLY A 197 -17.38 -8.31 -2.49
N LYS A 198 -17.29 -7.56 -1.39
CA LYS A 198 -16.26 -7.75 -0.36
C LYS A 198 -16.20 -9.18 0.18
N ARG A 199 -17.35 -9.74 0.57
CA ARG A 199 -17.42 -11.09 1.14
C ARG A 199 -16.93 -12.13 0.16
N GLN A 200 -17.49 -12.15 -1.05
CA GLN A 200 -17.14 -13.12 -2.08
C GLN A 200 -15.66 -13.01 -2.45
N THR A 201 -15.14 -11.77 -2.52
CA THR A 201 -13.73 -11.53 -2.83
C THR A 201 -12.80 -12.06 -1.72
N ILE A 202 -13.12 -11.85 -0.45
CA ILE A 202 -12.31 -12.36 0.66
C ILE A 202 -12.37 -13.89 0.73
N GLU A 203 -13.54 -14.50 0.53
CA GLU A 203 -13.69 -15.96 0.49
C GLU A 203 -12.92 -16.56 -0.70
N GLN A 204 -12.94 -15.90 -1.87
CA GLN A 204 -12.14 -16.33 -3.01
C GLN A 204 -10.64 -16.21 -2.75
N LEU A 205 -10.18 -15.09 -2.19
CA LEU A 205 -8.79 -14.95 -1.77
C LEU A 205 -8.33 -16.01 -0.80
N ALA A 206 -9.17 -16.35 0.19
CA ALA A 206 -8.84 -17.41 1.13
C ALA A 206 -8.66 -18.75 0.41
N ARG A 207 -9.53 -19.08 -0.55
CA ARG A 207 -9.40 -20.30 -1.39
C ARG A 207 -8.12 -20.28 -2.22
N ASP A 208 -7.84 -19.17 -2.92
CA ASP A 208 -6.68 -19.03 -3.80
C ASP A 208 -5.35 -19.10 -3.02
N LEU A 209 -5.37 -18.68 -1.75
CA LEU A 209 -4.26 -18.78 -0.81
C LEU A 209 -4.25 -20.09 -0.01
N GLU A 210 -5.20 -21.00 -0.26
CA GLU A 210 -5.36 -22.28 0.46
C GLU A 210 -5.53 -22.09 1.98
N LEU A 211 -6.24 -21.01 2.37
CA LEU A 211 -6.51 -20.70 3.77
C LEU A 211 -7.94 -21.11 4.14
N PRO A 212 -8.13 -21.80 5.28
CA PRO A 212 -9.47 -22.14 5.74
C PRO A 212 -10.20 -20.86 6.21
N VAL A 213 -11.44 -20.68 5.74
CA VAL A 213 -12.34 -19.66 6.30
C VAL A 213 -12.92 -20.22 7.61
N LYS A 214 -12.66 -19.52 8.71
CA LYS A 214 -13.05 -19.94 10.07
C LYS A 214 -14.18 -19.10 10.64
N ASN A 215 -14.29 -17.82 10.23
CA ASN A 215 -15.23 -16.86 10.79
C ASN A 215 -16.13 -16.26 9.71
N ASP A 216 -17.38 -15.98 10.08
CA ASP A 216 -18.24 -15.14 9.28
C ASP A 216 -17.87 -13.65 9.44
N ILE A 217 -17.63 -12.99 8.33
CA ILE A 217 -17.22 -11.58 8.29
C ILE A 217 -18.38 -10.63 7.99
N SER A 218 -19.61 -11.12 7.90
CA SER A 218 -20.78 -10.32 7.46
C SER A 218 -20.96 -9.04 8.26
N GLN A 219 -20.77 -9.08 9.57
CA GLN A 219 -20.89 -7.91 10.44
C GLN A 219 -19.75 -6.89 10.31
N LYS A 220 -18.64 -7.27 9.65
CA LYS A 220 -17.44 -6.42 9.49
C LYS A 220 -17.28 -5.82 8.09
N LEU A 221 -18.14 -6.20 7.15
CA LEU A 221 -18.07 -5.75 5.75
C LEU A 221 -18.20 -4.22 5.62
N ASP A 222 -19.02 -3.61 6.48
CA ASP A 222 -19.24 -2.16 6.49
C ASP A 222 -18.32 -1.39 7.42
N HIS A 223 -17.41 -2.11 8.11
CA HIS A 223 -16.41 -1.46 8.96
C HIS A 223 -15.55 -0.51 8.14
N GLN A 224 -15.54 0.75 8.54
CA GLN A 224 -14.80 1.79 7.85
C GLN A 224 -13.37 1.86 8.39
N PHE A 225 -12.44 1.15 7.76
CA PHE A 225 -11.02 1.14 8.14
C PHE A 225 -10.35 2.51 7.99
N GLN A 226 -10.88 3.38 7.13
CA GLN A 226 -10.39 4.75 6.94
C GLN A 226 -11.53 5.66 6.46
N PRO A 227 -11.50 6.99 6.78
CA PRO A 227 -12.52 7.93 6.33
C PRO A 227 -12.71 7.89 4.81
N ARG A 228 -13.95 7.90 4.34
CA ARG A 228 -14.30 8.03 2.93
C ARG A 228 -14.02 9.45 2.46
N GLY A 229 -13.53 9.60 1.22
CA GLY A 229 -13.38 10.89 0.59
C GLY A 229 -14.74 11.56 0.26
N ARG A 230 -14.70 12.85 -0.03
CA ARG A 230 -15.89 13.70 -0.26
C ARG A 230 -16.50 13.48 -1.64
N GLY A 231 -16.73 12.38 -2.18
CA GLY A 231 -17.59 12.10 -3.37
C GLY A 231 -17.52 13.03 -4.60
N THR A 232 -16.59 14.02 -4.64
CA THR A 232 -16.46 14.97 -5.75
C THR A 232 -15.98 14.27 -7.02
N ASP A 233 -16.45 14.68 -8.20
CA ASP A 233 -15.95 14.22 -9.49
C ASP A 233 -14.41 14.42 -9.57
N PRO A 234 -13.64 13.40 -9.96
CA PRO A 234 -12.19 13.52 -10.13
C PRO A 234 -11.78 14.63 -11.09
N ARG A 235 -12.52 14.88 -12.15
CA ARG A 235 -12.25 15.99 -13.09
C ARG A 235 -12.32 17.36 -12.40
N GLN A 236 -13.36 17.55 -11.60
CA GLN A 236 -13.53 18.76 -10.80
C GLN A 236 -12.45 18.88 -9.72
N PHE A 237 -12.11 17.76 -9.04
CA PHE A 237 -11.11 17.75 -7.98
C PHE A 237 -9.70 18.09 -8.49
N PHE A 238 -9.31 17.57 -9.65
CA PHE A 238 -7.96 17.73 -10.20
C PHE A 238 -7.83 18.92 -11.15
N GLY A 239 -8.93 19.43 -11.73
CA GLY A 239 -8.87 20.47 -12.75
C GLY A 239 -7.89 20.11 -13.88
N GLN A 240 -6.94 20.99 -14.19
CA GLN A 240 -5.93 20.74 -15.23
C GLN A 240 -5.02 19.52 -14.94
N ASN A 241 -4.82 19.16 -13.68
CA ASN A 241 -4.00 18.00 -13.31
C ASN A 241 -4.66 16.66 -13.68
N TYR A 242 -5.97 16.64 -13.99
CA TYR A 242 -6.64 15.44 -14.46
C TYR A 242 -5.99 14.89 -15.75
N ALA A 243 -5.72 15.76 -16.73
CA ALA A 243 -5.04 15.39 -17.97
C ALA A 243 -3.59 14.96 -17.74
N ARG A 244 -2.89 15.54 -16.77
CA ARG A 244 -1.52 15.15 -16.41
C ARG A 244 -1.47 13.72 -15.87
N ILE A 245 -2.42 13.34 -15.00
CA ILE A 245 -2.58 11.97 -14.54
C ILE A 245 -2.87 11.02 -15.71
N ALA A 246 -3.74 11.42 -16.64
CA ALA A 246 -4.04 10.65 -17.84
C ALA A 246 -2.79 10.40 -18.70
N THR A 247 -1.96 11.42 -18.90
CA THR A 247 -0.69 11.31 -19.64
C THR A 247 0.26 10.30 -18.99
N ILE A 248 0.37 10.29 -17.66
CA ILE A 248 1.32 9.42 -16.95
C ILE A 248 0.75 8.00 -16.77
N CYS A 249 -0.51 7.88 -16.41
CA CYS A 249 -1.12 6.61 -15.99
C CYS A 249 -2.02 5.98 -17.04
N GLY A 250 -2.53 6.75 -18.03
CA GLY A 250 -3.65 6.37 -18.86
C GLY A 250 -3.46 5.05 -19.60
N ALA A 251 -2.34 4.85 -20.28
CA ALA A 251 -2.06 3.61 -20.99
C ALA A 251 -2.08 2.38 -20.07
N LYS A 252 -1.44 2.48 -18.89
CA LYS A 252 -1.43 1.38 -17.91
C LYS A 252 -2.80 1.19 -17.25
N ALA A 253 -3.50 2.28 -16.98
CA ALA A 253 -4.86 2.24 -16.44
C ALA A 253 -5.81 1.51 -17.39
N ALA A 254 -5.73 1.81 -18.68
CA ALA A 254 -6.50 1.15 -19.74
C ALA A 254 -6.24 -0.37 -19.77
N GLN A 255 -4.96 -0.77 -19.79
CA GLN A 255 -4.57 -2.19 -19.77
C GLN A 255 -5.16 -2.94 -18.56
N LEU A 256 -5.33 -2.24 -17.42
CA LEU A 256 -5.90 -2.79 -16.20
C LEU A 256 -7.44 -2.65 -16.13
N GLY A 257 -8.09 -2.21 -17.22
CA GLY A 257 -9.53 -2.09 -17.30
C GLY A 257 -10.12 -0.94 -16.48
N TYR A 258 -9.36 0.14 -16.29
CA TYR A 258 -9.86 1.37 -15.63
C TYR A 258 -10.44 2.40 -16.59
N GLU A 259 -10.46 2.14 -17.90
CA GLU A 259 -11.12 3.00 -18.88
C GLU A 259 -12.63 3.02 -18.69
N GLY A 260 -13.22 4.22 -18.72
CA GLY A 260 -14.68 4.42 -18.70
C GLY A 260 -15.37 4.22 -17.34
N ARG A 261 -14.64 3.97 -16.26
CA ARG A 261 -15.18 3.93 -14.90
C ARG A 261 -14.76 5.19 -14.12
N SER A 262 -15.18 6.35 -14.63
CA SER A 262 -15.11 7.64 -13.91
C SER A 262 -16.26 7.80 -12.93
#